data_333e75459bc0cbfb4f59aa8c879bd203
#
_entry.id   333e75459bc0cbfb4f59aa8c879bd203
#
_cell.length_a   1.000
_cell.length_b   1.000
_cell.length_c   1.000
_cell.angle_alpha   90.00
_cell.angle_beta   90.00
_cell.angle_gamma   90.00
#
_symmetry.space_group_name_H-M   'P 1'
#
loop_
_entity.id
_entity.type
_entity.pdbx_description
1 polymer ?
#
loop_
_entity_poly.entity_id
_entity_poly.type
_entity_poly.pdbx_seq_one_letter_code
_entity_poly.pdbx_strand_id
1 'polypeptide(L)'
;MLHGEIRWYRFGRPDKRHPVVIVTRSAAIDYLNETTIAPVTRTIRDIPTEVLLGAVDGMAEDCVVNLDHIQTVSKDKIGALITTLSEEKMKTLRQALLFALGF
;
A
#
# COMPACT_ATOMS: atom_id res chain seq x y z
N MET A 1 10.39 8.66 2.35
CA MET A 1 9.47 7.53 2.07
C MET A 1 9.83 6.36 2.96
N LEU A 2 8.85 5.81 3.66
CA LEU A 2 9.08 4.76 4.64
C LEU A 2 8.10 3.61 4.45
N HIS A 3 8.51 2.42 4.89
CA HIS A 3 7.70 1.22 4.95
C HIS A 3 6.40 1.48 5.74
N GLY A 4 5.26 1.11 5.17
CA GLY A 4 3.95 1.30 5.80
C GLY A 4 3.29 2.66 5.57
N GLU A 5 3.95 3.58 4.88
CA GLU A 5 3.30 4.81 4.46
C GLU A 5 2.32 4.55 3.33
N ILE A 6 1.20 5.27 3.34
CA ILE A 6 0.26 5.29 2.23
C ILE A 6 0.47 6.61 1.50
N ARG A 7 0.74 6.51 0.20
CA ARG A 7 1.03 7.64 -0.65
C ARG A 7 0.23 7.59 -1.93
N TRP A 8 0.05 8.74 -2.57
CA TRP A 8 -0.53 8.79 -3.90
C TRP A 8 0.44 8.19 -4.92
N TYR A 9 -0.10 7.44 -5.87
CA TYR A 9 0.67 6.88 -6.98
C TYR A 9 -0.07 7.13 -8.30
N ARG A 10 0.68 7.47 -9.35
CA ARG A 10 0.16 7.76 -10.67
C ARG A 10 0.17 6.51 -11.54
N PHE A 11 -0.98 5.86 -11.67
CA PHE A 11 -1.14 4.71 -12.56
C PHE A 11 -1.48 5.18 -13.98
N GLY A 12 -0.53 5.11 -14.90
CA GLY A 12 -0.78 5.43 -16.30
C GLY A 12 -1.01 6.91 -16.56
N ARG A 13 -2.26 7.33 -16.76
CA ARG A 13 -2.60 8.71 -17.13
C ARG A 13 -2.38 9.69 -15.97
N PRO A 14 -1.98 10.95 -16.27
CA PRO A 14 -1.65 11.94 -15.24
C PRO A 14 -2.76 12.25 -14.24
N ASP A 15 -4.02 12.15 -14.65
CA ASP A 15 -5.19 12.40 -13.81
C ASP A 15 -5.63 11.19 -12.98
N LYS A 16 -5.03 10.03 -13.23
CA LYS A 16 -5.35 8.80 -12.53
C LYS A 16 -4.33 8.52 -11.43
N ARG A 17 -4.68 8.91 -10.22
CA ARG A 17 -3.87 8.60 -9.05
C ARG A 17 -4.68 7.79 -8.05
N HIS A 18 -4.00 6.87 -7.38
CA HIS A 18 -4.60 6.01 -6.36
C HIS A 18 -3.68 5.90 -5.16
N PRO A 19 -4.23 5.67 -3.97
CA PRO A 19 -3.39 5.38 -2.81
C PRO A 19 -2.69 4.03 -2.97
N VAL A 20 -1.45 3.97 -2.50
CA VAL A 20 -0.68 2.73 -2.42
C VAL A 20 0.05 2.67 -1.09
N VAL A 21 0.24 1.45 -0.57
CA VAL A 21 1.06 1.22 0.63
C VAL A 21 2.48 0.91 0.19
N ILE A 22 3.45 1.54 0.83
CA ILE A 22 4.86 1.25 0.61
C ILE A 22 5.21 -0.03 1.35
N VAL A 23 5.55 -1.08 0.60
CA VAL A 23 5.83 -2.41 1.15
C VAL A 23 7.33 -2.65 1.32
N THR A 24 8.16 -2.07 0.49
CA THR A 24 9.61 -2.21 0.60
C THR A 24 10.09 -1.74 1.99
N ARG A 25 11.02 -2.48 2.58
CA ARG A 25 11.62 -2.12 3.87
C ARG A 25 12.30 -0.76 3.80
N SER A 26 12.16 0.02 4.86
CA SER A 26 12.66 1.41 4.89
C SER A 26 14.15 1.51 4.62
N ALA A 27 14.95 0.56 5.12
CA ALA A 27 16.40 0.57 4.95
C ALA A 27 16.86 0.47 3.49
N ALA A 28 16.03 -0.07 2.60
CA ALA A 28 16.38 -0.26 1.20
C ALA A 28 15.85 0.86 0.29
N ILE A 29 14.86 1.63 0.74
CA ILE A 29 14.16 2.58 -0.14
C ILE A 29 15.11 3.63 -0.73
N ASP A 30 16.05 4.13 0.06
CA ASP A 30 16.97 5.18 -0.40
C ASP A 30 17.98 4.69 -1.45
N TYR A 31 18.21 3.38 -1.50
CA TYR A 31 19.19 2.79 -2.42
C TYR A 31 18.57 2.29 -3.71
N LEU A 32 17.26 2.06 -3.72
CA LEU A 32 16.56 1.49 -4.87
C LEU A 32 15.89 2.60 -5.69
N ASN A 33 15.91 2.44 -7.00
CA ASN A 33 15.16 3.32 -7.91
C ASN A 33 13.68 2.94 -7.97
N GLU A 34 13.36 1.76 -7.50
CA GLU A 34 12.02 1.19 -7.50
C GLU A 34 11.64 0.77 -6.09
N THR A 35 10.35 0.68 -5.84
CA THR A 35 9.82 0.18 -4.57
C THR A 35 8.60 -0.70 -4.83
N THR A 36 8.41 -1.67 -3.97
CA THR A 36 7.23 -2.54 -4.02
C THR A 36 6.10 -1.86 -3.28
N ILE A 37 4.94 -1.83 -3.91
CA ILE A 37 3.72 -1.23 -3.36
C ILE A 37 2.57 -2.22 -3.41
N ALA A 38 1.57 -1.98 -2.58
CA ALA A 38 0.28 -2.67 -2.64
C ALA A 38 -0.81 -1.61 -2.89
N PRO A 39 -1.66 -1.80 -3.90
CA PRO A 39 -2.69 -0.81 -4.21
C PRO A 39 -3.81 -0.80 -3.17
N VAL A 40 -4.38 0.37 -2.95
CA VAL A 40 -5.54 0.57 -2.09
C VAL A 40 -6.74 0.85 -2.99
N THR A 41 -7.83 0.13 -2.77
CA THR A 41 -9.05 0.22 -3.58
C THR A 41 -10.29 0.31 -2.70
N ARG A 42 -11.35 0.94 -3.23
CA ARG A 42 -12.65 0.98 -2.56
C ARG A 42 -13.50 -0.27 -2.81
N THR A 43 -13.05 -1.14 -3.71
CA THR A 43 -13.73 -2.41 -3.98
C THR A 43 -13.35 -3.43 -2.91
N ILE A 44 -14.24 -3.63 -1.93
CA ILE A 44 -14.01 -4.52 -0.80
C ILE A 44 -14.63 -5.87 -1.11
N ARG A 45 -13.82 -6.94 -1.10
CA ARG A 45 -14.26 -8.30 -1.36
C ARG A 45 -14.34 -9.17 -0.11
N ASP A 46 -13.78 -8.68 1.00
CA ASP A 46 -13.73 -9.38 2.29
C ASP A 46 -13.04 -10.75 2.17
N ILE A 47 -11.82 -10.74 1.66
CA ILE A 47 -11.00 -11.93 1.46
C ILE A 47 -9.68 -11.80 2.23
N PRO A 48 -8.99 -12.94 2.56
CA PRO A 48 -7.79 -12.92 3.42
C PRO A 48 -6.61 -12.13 2.86
N THR A 49 -6.59 -11.83 1.58
CA THR A 49 -5.52 -11.05 0.94
C THR A 49 -5.77 -9.56 0.99
N GLU A 50 -6.87 -9.13 1.60
CA GLU A 50 -7.22 -7.72 1.76
C GLU A 50 -7.07 -7.27 3.21
N VAL A 51 -6.65 -6.01 3.40
CA VAL A 51 -6.58 -5.37 4.71
C VAL A 51 -7.52 -4.19 4.71
N LEU A 52 -8.55 -4.24 5.57
CA LEU A 52 -9.56 -3.19 5.67
C LEU A 52 -8.97 -1.94 6.33
N LEU A 53 -9.21 -0.80 5.71
CA LEU A 53 -8.83 0.52 6.21
C LEU A 53 -10.04 1.43 6.23
N GLY A 54 -10.00 2.43 7.12
CA GLY A 54 -11.05 3.43 7.22
C GLY A 54 -10.56 4.71 7.87
N ALA A 55 -11.50 5.49 8.40
CA ALA A 55 -11.19 6.79 9.01
C ALA A 55 -10.18 6.68 10.16
N VAL A 56 -10.24 5.61 10.94
CA VAL A 56 -9.32 5.37 12.06
C VAL A 56 -7.87 5.22 11.58
N ASP A 57 -7.67 4.81 10.34
CA ASP A 57 -6.35 4.65 9.73
C ASP A 57 -5.89 5.92 8.98
N GLY A 58 -6.71 6.95 8.95
CA GLY A 58 -6.43 8.20 8.25
C GLY A 58 -6.91 8.24 6.81
N MET A 59 -7.78 7.32 6.41
CA MET A 59 -8.37 7.30 5.06
C MET A 59 -9.69 8.07 5.03
N ALA A 60 -9.96 8.73 3.90
CA ALA A 60 -11.19 9.49 3.72
C ALA A 60 -12.43 8.59 3.59
N GLU A 61 -12.26 7.36 3.11
CA GLU A 61 -13.34 6.41 2.86
C GLU A 61 -12.90 5.00 3.26
N ASP A 62 -13.87 4.13 3.49
CA ASP A 62 -13.59 2.71 3.69
C ASP A 62 -12.98 2.12 2.41
N CYS A 63 -11.89 1.39 2.57
CA CYS A 63 -11.12 0.84 1.47
C CYS A 63 -10.32 -0.37 1.96
N VAL A 64 -9.63 -1.02 1.04
CA VAL A 64 -8.78 -2.17 1.39
C VAL A 64 -7.43 -2.04 0.69
N VAL A 65 -6.40 -2.56 1.34
CA VAL A 65 -5.11 -2.84 0.69
C VAL A 65 -5.24 -4.20 0.02
N ASN A 66 -4.92 -4.28 -1.27
CA ASN A 66 -5.00 -5.54 -2.02
C ASN A 66 -3.60 -6.15 -2.15
N LEU A 67 -3.32 -7.16 -1.32
CA LEU A 67 -2.01 -7.80 -1.29
C LEU A 67 -1.80 -8.81 -2.43
N ASP A 68 -2.86 -9.18 -3.16
CA ASP A 68 -2.72 -9.99 -4.37
C ASP A 68 -2.14 -9.20 -5.54
N HIS A 69 -2.20 -7.87 -5.48
CA HIS A 69 -1.77 -7.00 -6.58
C HIS A 69 -0.51 -6.20 -6.26
N ILE A 70 0.34 -6.72 -5.39
CA ILE A 70 1.63 -6.06 -5.14
C ILE A 70 2.42 -5.96 -6.44
N GLN A 71 3.15 -4.86 -6.59
CA GLN A 71 3.96 -4.63 -7.78
C GLN A 71 5.13 -3.72 -7.44
N THR A 72 6.19 -3.85 -8.23
CA THR A 72 7.37 -3.00 -8.10
C THR A 72 7.29 -1.88 -9.13
N VAL A 73 7.40 -0.65 -8.67
CA VAL A 73 7.19 0.55 -9.48
C VAL A 73 8.32 1.54 -9.30
N SER A 74 8.46 2.46 -10.26
CA SER A 74 9.42 3.55 -10.14
C SER A 74 9.02 4.50 -9.02
N LYS A 75 9.98 4.89 -8.19
CA LYS A 75 9.78 5.88 -7.11
C LYS A 75 9.31 7.22 -7.64
N ASP A 76 9.66 7.56 -8.86
CA ASP A 76 9.32 8.86 -9.47
C ASP A 76 7.83 9.11 -9.55
N LYS A 77 7.02 8.07 -9.57
CA LYS A 77 5.56 8.17 -9.67
C LYS A 77 4.86 8.21 -8.32
N ILE A 78 5.62 8.09 -7.24
CA ILE A 78 5.07 8.12 -5.89
C ILE A 78 5.04 9.57 -5.40
N GLY A 79 3.87 10.00 -4.97
CA GLY A 79 3.62 11.38 -4.56
C GLY A 79 3.46 11.57 -3.06
N ALA A 80 2.57 12.49 -2.71
CA ALA A 80 2.40 12.97 -1.35
C ALA A 80 1.93 11.88 -0.38
N LEU A 81 2.37 12.02 0.86
CA LEU A 81 1.95 11.18 1.98
C LEU A 81 0.47 11.43 2.29
N ILE A 82 -0.29 10.35 2.45
CA ILE A 82 -1.68 10.40 2.92
C ILE A 82 -1.73 10.12 4.42
N THR A 83 -1.17 8.99 4.83
CA THR A 83 -1.13 8.55 6.22
C THR A 83 -0.06 7.48 6.39
N THR A 84 0.21 7.11 7.63
CA THR A 84 1.12 6.01 7.96
C THR A 84 0.35 4.97 8.76
N LEU A 85 0.44 3.71 8.36
CA LEU A 85 -0.25 2.62 9.05
C LEU A 85 0.35 2.38 10.43
N SER A 86 -0.52 2.07 11.40
CA SER A 86 -0.11 1.70 12.76
C SER A 86 0.65 0.38 12.74
N GLU A 87 1.40 0.12 13.83
CA GLU A 87 2.08 -1.18 14.01
C GLU A 87 1.10 -2.33 13.95
N GLU A 88 -0.07 -2.16 14.57
CA GLU A 88 -1.10 -3.18 14.60
C GLU A 88 -1.64 -3.46 13.21
N LYS A 89 -1.90 -2.43 12.44
CA LYS A 89 -2.36 -2.59 11.05
C LYS A 89 -1.26 -3.20 10.19
N MET A 90 -0.01 -2.90 10.45
CA MET A 90 1.12 -3.51 9.74
C MET A 90 1.25 -5.01 10.02
N LYS A 91 0.89 -5.46 11.22
CA LYS A 91 0.82 -6.90 11.51
C LYS A 91 -0.24 -7.59 10.67
N THR A 92 -1.40 -6.97 10.56
CA THR A 92 -2.49 -7.47 9.72
C THR A 92 -2.07 -7.52 8.25
N LEU A 93 -1.38 -6.47 7.79
CA LEU A 93 -0.87 -6.41 6.42
C LEU A 93 0.16 -7.52 6.16
N ARG A 94 1.05 -7.77 7.11
CA ARG A 94 2.02 -8.84 7.01
C ARG A 94 1.34 -10.20 6.83
N GLN A 95 0.33 -10.49 7.63
CA GLN A 95 -0.43 -11.74 7.55
C GLN A 95 -1.08 -11.89 6.16
N ALA A 96 -1.72 -10.84 5.68
CA ALA A 96 -2.36 -10.86 4.37
C ALA A 96 -1.35 -11.05 3.23
N LEU A 97 -0.19 -10.42 3.34
CA LEU A 97 0.90 -10.55 2.35
C LEU A 97 1.45 -11.97 2.32
N LEU A 98 1.73 -12.55 3.47
CA LEU A 98 2.23 -13.94 3.55
C LEU A 98 1.22 -14.91 3.00
N PHE A 99 -0.06 -14.70 3.30
CA PHE A 99 -1.14 -15.52 2.75
C PHE A 99 -1.20 -15.38 1.22
N ALA A 100 -1.15 -14.16 0.70
CA ALA A 100 -1.22 -13.90 -0.73
C ALA A 100 -0.07 -14.56 -1.50
N LEU A 101 1.12 -14.65 -0.89
CA LEU A 101 2.31 -15.25 -1.50
C LEU A 101 2.45 -16.75 -1.21
N GLY A 102 1.57 -17.33 -0.41
CA GLY A 102 1.58 -18.77 -0.15
C GLY A 102 2.54 -19.20 0.95
N PHE A 103 2.93 -18.29 1.81
CA PHE A 103 3.79 -18.62 2.95
C PHE A 103 3.00 -19.08 4.17
#